data_5c6b58bbea26e356351afa00616dde6e
#
_entry.id   5c6b58bbea26e356351afa00616dde6e
#
_cell.length_a   1.000
_cell.length_b   1.000
_cell.length_c   1.000
_cell.angle_alpha   90.00
_cell.angle_beta   90.00
_cell.angle_gamma   90.00
#
_symmetry.space_group_name_H-M   'P 1'
#
loop_
_entity.id
_entity.type
_entity.pdbx_description
1 polymer ?
#
loop_
_entity_poly.entity_id
_entity_poly.type
_entity_poly.pdbx_seq_one_letter_code
_entity_poly.pdbx_strand_id
1 'polypeptide(L)'
;NTNAVSISFKQESLSFEQYILGTFHDEQANEINGLVALQTIEQDENTMRNILFHFLEAPYMWGGITTYGIDCSGLSQVFFRFYAIPLTSFAAEQFKQGEVLDFIQDARIGDLAFFENTDGFISHVGVMLNANEIIHASEKAGKVVVDLIDHEGIISRQSGKRTHTLRVIKRYV
;
A
#
# COMPACT_ATOMS: atom_id res chain seq x y z
N ASN A 1 19.30 21.14 -4.07
CA ASN A 1 19.33 21.32 -2.60
C ASN A 1 18.78 20.06 -1.98
N THR A 2 19.69 19.18 -1.58
CA THR A 2 19.39 18.01 -0.77
C THR A 2 19.24 18.49 0.68
N ASN A 3 18.02 18.67 1.15
CA ASN A 3 17.76 18.89 2.57
C ASN A 3 17.98 17.56 3.29
N ALA A 4 19.11 17.46 3.98
CA ALA A 4 19.38 16.35 4.88
C ALA A 4 18.48 16.51 6.12
N VAL A 5 17.63 15.52 6.37
CA VAL A 5 16.83 15.42 7.58
C VAL A 5 17.75 15.10 8.76
N SER A 6 17.91 16.03 9.70
CA SER A 6 18.59 15.74 10.95
C SER A 6 17.60 15.16 11.96
N ILE A 7 17.83 13.91 12.39
CA ILE A 7 17.02 13.24 13.39
C ILE A 7 17.59 13.54 14.76
N SER A 8 16.85 14.23 15.62
CA SER A 8 17.17 14.34 17.04
C SER A 8 16.41 13.26 17.81
N PHE A 9 17.14 12.35 18.45
CA PHE A 9 16.54 11.34 19.32
C PHE A 9 16.15 11.99 20.65
N LYS A 10 14.86 12.12 20.91
CA LYS A 10 14.36 12.31 22.25
C LYS A 10 14.18 10.91 22.86
N GLN A 11 14.88 10.64 23.94
CA GLN A 11 14.91 9.36 24.62
C GLN A 11 13.60 9.21 25.43
N GLU A 12 12.53 8.79 24.77
CA GLU A 12 11.37 8.20 25.41
C GLU A 12 11.30 6.74 25.01
N SER A 13 10.99 5.87 25.95
CA SER A 13 11.09 4.41 25.90
C SER A 13 10.01 3.75 25.02
N LEU A 14 9.81 4.26 23.80
CA LEU A 14 8.94 3.65 22.81
C LEU A 14 9.78 2.74 21.92
N SER A 15 9.30 1.54 21.62
CA SER A 15 9.99 0.63 20.72
C SER A 15 10.07 1.23 19.32
N PHE A 16 11.16 0.98 18.59
CA PHE A 16 11.38 1.45 17.22
C PHE A 16 10.22 1.09 16.28
N GLU A 17 9.46 0.05 16.59
CA GLU A 17 8.30 -0.42 15.83
C GLU A 17 7.09 0.53 15.89
N GLN A 18 7.07 1.47 16.83
CA GLN A 18 5.99 2.45 17.01
C GLN A 18 6.19 3.74 16.20
N TYR A 19 7.31 3.83 15.47
CA TYR A 19 7.67 5.01 14.68
C TYR A 19 8.08 4.63 13.27
N ILE A 20 7.76 5.49 12.33
CA ILE A 20 8.28 5.45 10.97
C ILE A 20 9.15 6.66 10.72
N LEU A 21 10.26 6.43 9.99
CA LEU A 21 11.08 7.50 9.45
C LEU A 21 10.43 7.99 8.14
N GLY A 22 10.06 9.23 8.07
CA GLY A 22 9.51 9.82 6.87
C GLY A 22 9.64 11.34 6.87
N THR A 23 9.73 11.91 5.68
CA THR A 23 9.53 13.33 5.45
C THR A 23 8.10 13.48 4.95
N PHE A 24 7.27 14.15 5.72
CA PHE A 24 5.91 14.49 5.33
C PHE A 24 5.83 16.00 5.12
N HIS A 25 5.02 16.43 4.17
CA HIS A 25 4.66 17.81 3.99
C HIS A 25 3.23 18.00 4.48
N ASP A 26 3.01 18.99 5.33
CA ASP A 26 1.65 19.41 5.66
C ASP A 26 1.03 20.21 4.50
N GLU A 27 -0.24 20.58 4.60
CA GLU A 27 -0.96 21.36 3.57
C GLU A 27 -0.33 22.74 3.29
N GLN A 28 0.58 23.20 4.15
CA GLN A 28 1.29 24.47 4.04
C GLN A 28 2.73 24.29 3.55
N ALA A 29 3.09 23.08 3.08
CA ALA A 29 4.44 22.71 2.62
C ALA A 29 5.54 22.81 3.70
N ASN A 30 5.17 22.72 4.99
CA ASN A 30 6.15 22.62 6.06
C ASN A 30 6.64 21.18 6.16
N GLU A 31 7.96 20.99 6.16
CA GLU A 31 8.55 19.69 6.41
C GLU A 31 8.32 19.27 7.87
N ILE A 32 7.59 18.19 8.07
CA ILE A 32 7.51 17.52 9.36
C ILE A 32 8.71 16.60 9.48
N ASN A 33 9.78 17.10 10.08
CA ASN A 33 10.98 16.33 10.33
C ASN A 33 10.84 15.53 11.62
N GLY A 34 10.93 14.23 11.55
CA GLY A 34 11.04 13.40 12.74
C GLY A 34 10.38 12.04 12.66
N LEU A 35 10.45 11.37 13.80
CA LEU A 35 9.71 10.14 14.06
C LEU A 35 8.26 10.51 14.37
N VAL A 36 7.33 10.10 13.50
CA VAL A 36 5.90 10.25 13.75
C VAL A 36 5.42 9.01 14.46
N ALA A 37 4.75 9.19 15.61
CA ALA A 37 4.13 8.07 16.28
C ALA A 37 3.01 7.49 15.39
N LEU A 38 3.06 6.21 15.07
CA LEU A 38 2.09 5.52 14.20
C LEU A 38 0.64 5.77 14.62
N GLN A 39 0.40 5.95 15.92
CA GLN A 39 -0.92 6.22 16.49
C GLN A 39 -1.49 7.62 16.19
N THR A 40 -0.67 8.54 15.66
CA THR A 40 -1.08 9.91 15.34
C THR A 40 -1.38 10.14 13.86
N ILE A 41 -1.22 9.12 13.03
CA ILE A 41 -1.54 9.22 11.60
C ILE A 41 -3.05 9.12 11.42
N GLU A 42 -3.64 10.18 10.89
CA GLU A 42 -5.06 10.21 10.59
C GLU A 42 -5.41 9.20 9.49
N GLN A 43 -6.52 8.50 9.67
CA GLN A 43 -7.04 7.53 8.70
C GLN A 43 -7.98 8.23 7.69
N ASP A 44 -7.61 9.44 7.27
CA ASP A 44 -8.34 10.13 6.21
C ASP A 44 -7.83 9.73 4.81
N GLU A 45 -8.69 9.91 3.82
CA GLU A 45 -8.41 9.49 2.44
C GLU A 45 -7.17 10.21 1.84
N ASN A 46 -6.95 11.46 2.18
CA ASN A 46 -5.82 12.24 1.64
C ASN A 46 -4.49 11.71 2.18
N THR A 47 -4.43 11.46 3.50
CA THR A 47 -3.24 10.87 4.14
C THR A 47 -2.95 9.47 3.56
N MET A 48 -3.97 8.61 3.45
CA MET A 48 -3.84 7.28 2.84
C MET A 48 -3.31 7.37 1.41
N ARG A 49 -3.88 8.28 0.61
CA ARG A 49 -3.46 8.50 -0.78
C ARG A 49 -2.01 8.98 -0.85
N ASN A 50 -1.61 9.93 -0.03
CA ASN A 50 -0.25 10.46 -0.01
C ASN A 50 0.78 9.36 0.33
N ILE A 51 0.49 8.52 1.34
CA ILE A 51 1.34 7.37 1.69
C ILE A 51 1.51 6.44 0.49
N LEU A 52 0.40 6.04 -0.15
CA LEU A 52 0.44 5.12 -1.29
C LEU A 52 1.16 5.72 -2.49
N PHE A 53 0.90 6.99 -2.81
CA PHE A 53 1.52 7.67 -3.96
C PHE A 53 3.00 7.98 -3.76
N HIS A 54 3.51 7.97 -2.51
CA HIS A 54 4.95 8.02 -2.25
C HIS A 54 5.71 6.84 -2.88
N PHE A 55 5.04 5.70 -3.07
CA PHE A 55 5.63 4.52 -3.72
C PHE A 55 5.36 4.44 -5.22
N LEU A 56 4.58 5.37 -5.79
CA LEU A 56 4.31 5.38 -7.23
C LEU A 56 5.64 5.42 -8.01
N GLU A 57 5.74 4.63 -9.08
CA GLU A 57 6.95 4.46 -9.89
C GLU A 57 8.12 3.72 -9.19
N ALA A 58 8.02 3.35 -7.92
CA ALA A 58 9.04 2.53 -7.25
C ALA A 58 9.25 1.22 -8.02
N PRO A 59 10.51 0.80 -8.26
CA PRO A 59 10.81 -0.42 -9.01
C PRO A 59 10.21 -1.67 -8.35
N TYR A 60 9.68 -2.58 -9.16
CA TYR A 60 9.28 -3.90 -8.66
C TYR A 60 10.50 -4.70 -8.23
N MET A 61 10.49 -5.21 -7.01
CA MET A 61 11.52 -6.11 -6.51
C MET A 61 10.89 -7.13 -5.56
N TRP A 62 10.99 -8.41 -5.89
CA TRP A 62 10.48 -9.50 -5.07
C TRP A 62 11.04 -9.45 -3.65
N GLY A 63 10.16 -9.45 -2.64
CA GLY A 63 10.52 -9.31 -1.23
C GLY A 63 10.91 -7.89 -0.81
N GLY A 64 10.83 -6.92 -1.71
CA GLY A 64 11.13 -5.51 -1.41
C GLY A 64 10.05 -4.83 -0.60
N ILE A 65 10.48 -3.90 0.27
CA ILE A 65 9.60 -3.12 1.17
C ILE A 65 10.00 -1.64 1.22
N THR A 66 10.69 -1.13 0.20
CA THR A 66 11.21 0.24 0.16
C THR A 66 10.89 0.91 -1.17
N THR A 67 11.06 2.23 -1.25
CA THR A 67 10.93 2.98 -2.51
C THR A 67 12.02 2.64 -3.55
N TYR A 68 13.11 1.98 -3.16
CA TYR A 68 14.16 1.48 -4.07
C TYR A 68 13.84 0.11 -4.64
N GLY A 69 12.84 -0.56 -4.11
CA GLY A 69 12.33 -1.84 -4.58
C GLY A 69 11.24 -2.35 -3.66
N ILE A 70 10.10 -2.72 -4.26
CA ILE A 70 8.92 -3.15 -3.53
C ILE A 70 8.14 -4.18 -4.35
N ASP A 71 7.56 -5.19 -3.68
CA ASP A 71 6.61 -6.09 -4.30
C ASP A 71 5.15 -5.81 -3.87
N CYS A 72 4.23 -6.60 -4.39
CA CYS A 72 2.80 -6.40 -4.15
C CYS A 72 2.43 -6.52 -2.66
N SER A 73 2.94 -7.53 -1.98
CA SER A 73 2.71 -7.74 -0.54
C SER A 73 3.52 -6.80 0.33
N GLY A 74 4.69 -6.38 -0.14
CA GLY A 74 5.51 -5.36 0.51
C GLY A 74 4.83 -4.00 0.53
N LEU A 75 4.17 -3.60 -0.56
CA LEU A 75 3.42 -2.35 -0.62
C LEU A 75 2.28 -2.33 0.41
N SER A 76 1.48 -3.39 0.49
CA SER A 76 0.43 -3.50 1.50
C SER A 76 0.99 -3.53 2.92
N GLN A 77 2.10 -4.27 3.16
CA GLN A 77 2.76 -4.28 4.48
C GLN A 77 3.19 -2.89 4.92
N VAL A 78 3.89 -2.15 4.04
CA VAL A 78 4.39 -0.82 4.38
C VAL A 78 3.23 0.13 4.61
N PHE A 79 2.21 0.11 3.76
CA PHE A 79 1.02 0.94 3.93
C PHE A 79 0.36 0.71 5.30
N PHE A 80 0.11 -0.55 5.69
CA PHE A 80 -0.56 -0.86 6.94
C PHE A 80 0.31 -0.65 8.20
N ARG A 81 1.64 -0.63 8.07
CA ARG A 81 2.54 -0.21 9.16
C ARG A 81 2.28 1.21 9.63
N PHE A 82 1.88 2.12 8.74
CA PHE A 82 1.51 3.49 9.12
C PHE A 82 0.32 3.52 10.08
N TYR A 83 -0.52 2.50 10.06
CA TYR A 83 -1.71 2.37 10.91
C TYR A 83 -1.53 1.35 12.06
N ALA A 84 -0.29 0.96 12.34
CA ALA A 84 0.07 -0.04 13.37
C ALA A 84 -0.62 -1.41 13.16
N ILE A 85 -0.95 -1.75 11.91
CA ILE A 85 -1.53 -3.04 11.53
C ILE A 85 -0.44 -3.90 10.88
N PRO A 86 0.08 -4.92 11.58
CA PRO A 86 1.11 -5.79 11.03
C PRO A 86 0.50 -6.76 10.02
N LEU A 87 0.99 -6.74 8.79
CA LEU A 87 0.68 -7.75 7.79
C LEU A 87 1.88 -8.68 7.57
N THR A 88 1.59 -9.93 7.22
CA THR A 88 2.61 -10.92 6.85
C THR A 88 3.25 -10.60 5.49
N SER A 89 4.38 -11.27 5.19
CA SER A 89 5.17 -10.98 3.99
C SER A 89 4.57 -11.51 2.68
N PHE A 90 3.56 -12.39 2.74
CA PHE A 90 3.01 -13.04 1.54
C PHE A 90 1.53 -12.70 1.35
N ALA A 91 1.14 -12.37 0.13
CA ALA A 91 -0.24 -12.07 -0.22
C ALA A 91 -1.22 -13.19 0.20
N ALA A 92 -0.84 -14.45 0.04
CA ALA A 92 -1.66 -15.60 0.45
C ALA A 92 -1.90 -15.68 1.96
N GLU A 93 -0.96 -15.19 2.78
CA GLU A 93 -1.13 -15.11 4.23
C GLU A 93 -1.92 -13.86 4.64
N GLN A 94 -1.68 -12.73 3.98
CA GLN A 94 -2.48 -11.52 4.16
C GLN A 94 -3.95 -11.80 3.86
N PHE A 95 -4.24 -12.54 2.81
CA PHE A 95 -5.59 -12.96 2.43
C PHE A 95 -6.38 -13.63 3.55
N LYS A 96 -5.74 -14.27 4.52
CA LYS A 96 -6.40 -14.94 5.66
C LYS A 96 -6.98 -13.97 6.69
N GLN A 97 -6.58 -12.71 6.63
CA GLN A 97 -7.01 -11.64 7.54
C GLN A 97 -8.04 -10.73 6.86
N GLY A 98 -8.57 -9.77 7.63
CA GLY A 98 -9.51 -8.77 7.14
C GLY A 98 -10.93 -9.29 6.89
N GLU A 99 -11.86 -8.37 6.78
CA GLU A 99 -13.28 -8.64 6.52
C GLU A 99 -13.57 -8.61 5.01
N VAL A 100 -14.34 -9.56 4.52
CA VAL A 100 -14.71 -9.64 3.09
C VAL A 100 -15.69 -8.54 2.74
N LEU A 101 -15.46 -7.85 1.62
CA LEU A 101 -16.45 -6.99 0.98
C LEU A 101 -17.24 -7.79 -0.06
N ASP A 102 -18.57 -7.71 0.02
CA ASP A 102 -19.46 -8.41 -0.91
C ASP A 102 -19.49 -7.75 -2.30
N PHE A 103 -19.35 -6.43 -2.35
CA PHE A 103 -19.45 -5.66 -3.59
C PHE A 103 -18.25 -4.73 -3.78
N ILE A 104 -17.70 -4.72 -5.00
CA ILE A 104 -16.59 -3.80 -5.35
C ILE A 104 -16.99 -2.33 -5.25
N GLN A 105 -18.29 -2.00 -5.41
CA GLN A 105 -18.81 -0.65 -5.29
C GLN A 105 -18.66 -0.07 -3.88
N ASP A 106 -18.53 -0.93 -2.87
CA ASP A 106 -18.32 -0.54 -1.47
C ASP A 106 -16.83 -0.37 -1.13
N ALA A 107 -15.95 -0.66 -2.09
CA ALA A 107 -14.53 -0.53 -1.89
C ALA A 107 -14.10 0.94 -1.79
N ARG A 108 -13.24 1.19 -0.81
CA ARG A 108 -12.67 2.51 -0.52
C ARG A 108 -11.15 2.41 -0.41
N ILE A 109 -10.51 3.56 -0.31
CA ILE A 109 -9.06 3.61 -0.16
C ILE A 109 -8.60 2.82 1.06
N GLY A 110 -7.55 2.01 0.89
CA GLY A 110 -7.01 1.16 1.94
C GLY A 110 -7.55 -0.28 1.96
N ASP A 111 -8.68 -0.57 1.29
CA ASP A 111 -9.12 -1.96 1.13
C ASP A 111 -8.10 -2.73 0.27
N LEU A 112 -7.86 -4.01 0.59
CA LEU A 112 -6.96 -4.87 -0.17
C LEU A 112 -7.73 -5.76 -1.15
N ALA A 113 -7.38 -5.69 -2.42
CA ALA A 113 -7.85 -6.60 -3.44
C ALA A 113 -6.83 -7.74 -3.65
N PHE A 114 -7.30 -8.98 -3.58
CA PHE A 114 -6.51 -10.19 -3.76
C PHE A 114 -6.85 -10.87 -5.07
N PHE A 115 -5.82 -11.36 -5.74
CA PHE A 115 -5.94 -11.93 -7.08
C PHE A 115 -5.37 -13.34 -7.10
N GLU A 116 -6.04 -14.21 -7.85
CA GLU A 116 -5.65 -15.61 -7.99
C GLU A 116 -4.95 -15.87 -9.34
N ASN A 117 -4.11 -16.89 -9.34
CA ASN A 117 -3.54 -17.45 -10.56
C ASN A 117 -4.51 -18.47 -11.18
N THR A 118 -4.09 -19.09 -12.29
CA THR A 118 -4.86 -20.10 -13.01
C THR A 118 -5.19 -21.35 -12.18
N ASP A 119 -4.42 -21.62 -11.14
CA ASP A 119 -4.60 -22.77 -10.24
C ASP A 119 -5.48 -22.43 -9.02
N GLY A 120 -5.98 -21.17 -8.93
CA GLY A 120 -6.83 -20.69 -7.84
C GLY A 120 -6.07 -20.27 -6.57
N PHE A 121 -4.74 -20.19 -6.62
CA PHE A 121 -3.93 -19.70 -5.50
C PHE A 121 -3.78 -18.18 -5.54
N ILE A 122 -3.84 -17.56 -4.36
CA ILE A 122 -3.56 -16.12 -4.23
C ILE A 122 -2.10 -15.86 -4.60
N SER A 123 -1.90 -15.06 -5.64
CA SER A 123 -0.59 -14.75 -6.21
C SER A 123 -0.27 -13.26 -6.22
N HIS A 124 -1.27 -12.39 -6.01
CA HIS A 124 -1.09 -10.94 -6.07
C HIS A 124 -2.04 -10.21 -5.11
N VAL A 125 -1.63 -9.01 -4.70
CA VAL A 125 -2.42 -8.10 -3.87
C VAL A 125 -2.18 -6.66 -4.33
N GLY A 126 -3.20 -5.82 -4.20
CA GLY A 126 -3.09 -4.36 -4.41
C GLY A 126 -3.99 -3.62 -3.44
N VAL A 127 -3.76 -2.33 -3.31
CA VAL A 127 -4.51 -1.44 -2.42
C VAL A 127 -5.52 -0.66 -3.25
N MET A 128 -6.80 -0.75 -2.91
CA MET A 128 -7.87 0.02 -3.56
C MET A 128 -7.68 1.51 -3.29
N LEU A 129 -7.82 2.33 -4.31
CA LEU A 129 -7.92 3.79 -4.19
C LEU A 129 -9.38 4.26 -4.17
N ASN A 130 -10.24 3.50 -4.81
CA ASN A 130 -11.71 3.61 -4.85
C ASN A 130 -12.26 2.35 -5.55
N ALA A 131 -13.56 2.31 -5.81
CA ALA A 131 -14.23 1.16 -6.46
C ALA A 131 -13.72 0.83 -7.89
N ASN A 132 -12.97 1.71 -8.54
CA ASN A 132 -12.56 1.58 -9.96
C ASN A 132 -11.05 1.66 -10.17
N GLU A 133 -10.27 1.99 -9.12
CA GLU A 133 -8.84 2.21 -9.22
C GLU A 133 -8.09 1.47 -8.11
N ILE A 134 -6.96 0.91 -8.49
CA ILE A 134 -6.07 0.16 -7.61
C ILE A 134 -4.63 0.61 -7.80
N ILE A 135 -3.88 0.74 -6.70
CA ILE A 135 -2.42 0.90 -6.73
C ILE A 135 -1.77 -0.42 -6.35
N HIS A 136 -0.81 -0.88 -7.15
CA HIS A 136 -0.13 -2.14 -6.89
C HIS A 136 1.28 -2.16 -7.48
N ALA A 137 2.17 -2.94 -6.88
CA ALA A 137 3.48 -3.23 -7.47
C ALA A 137 3.31 -4.30 -8.54
N SER A 138 3.32 -3.88 -9.79
CA SER A 138 3.10 -4.74 -10.96
C SER A 138 4.42 -5.33 -11.45
N GLU A 139 4.58 -6.65 -11.39
CA GLU A 139 5.73 -7.35 -11.98
C GLU A 139 5.79 -7.09 -13.50
N LYS A 140 4.64 -7.10 -14.19
CA LYS A 140 4.57 -6.86 -15.64
C LYS A 140 4.97 -5.44 -16.04
N ALA A 141 4.63 -4.44 -15.23
CA ALA A 141 5.04 -3.06 -15.44
C ALA A 141 6.46 -2.78 -14.93
N GLY A 142 7.01 -3.66 -14.09
CA GLY A 142 8.30 -3.52 -13.43
C GLY A 142 8.34 -2.46 -12.32
N LYS A 143 7.18 -1.98 -11.87
CA LYS A 143 7.07 -0.87 -10.90
C LYS A 143 5.69 -0.78 -10.25
N VAL A 144 5.56 0.10 -9.28
CA VAL A 144 4.27 0.47 -8.70
C VAL A 144 3.50 1.36 -9.68
N VAL A 145 2.26 0.98 -9.96
CA VAL A 145 1.36 1.66 -10.91
C VAL A 145 -0.04 1.81 -10.33
N VAL A 146 -0.81 2.75 -10.89
CA VAL A 146 -2.26 2.82 -10.70
C VAL A 146 -2.93 2.30 -11.96
N ASP A 147 -3.70 1.23 -11.80
CA ASP A 147 -4.47 0.60 -12.86
C ASP A 147 -5.98 0.67 -12.58
N LEU A 148 -6.79 0.33 -13.57
CA LEU A 148 -8.24 0.20 -13.39
C LEU A 148 -8.55 -1.19 -12.81
N ILE A 149 -9.68 -1.27 -12.11
CA ILE A 149 -10.19 -2.55 -11.58
C ILE A 149 -11.71 -2.61 -11.75
N ASP A 150 -12.20 -3.80 -12.02
CA ASP A 150 -13.61 -4.16 -12.02
C ASP A 150 -13.85 -5.49 -11.29
N HIS A 151 -15.07 -6.01 -11.32
CA HIS A 151 -15.45 -7.28 -10.68
C HIS A 151 -14.72 -8.52 -11.22
N GLU A 152 -14.07 -8.43 -12.38
CA GLU A 152 -13.28 -9.53 -12.95
C GLU A 152 -11.78 -9.38 -12.62
N GLY A 153 -11.29 -8.16 -12.31
CA GLY A 153 -9.91 -7.94 -11.92
C GLY A 153 -9.24 -6.69 -12.51
N ILE A 154 -7.91 -6.66 -12.49
CA ILE A 154 -7.11 -5.50 -12.91
C ILE A 154 -7.05 -5.38 -14.42
N ILE A 155 -7.29 -4.16 -14.91
CA ILE A 155 -7.10 -3.77 -16.31
C ILE A 155 -5.95 -2.76 -16.36
N SER A 156 -4.83 -3.18 -16.97
CA SER A 156 -3.66 -2.31 -17.11
C SER A 156 -3.99 -1.07 -17.95
N ARG A 157 -3.75 0.11 -17.40
CA ARG A 157 -3.90 1.39 -18.12
C ARG A 157 -2.96 1.51 -19.31
N GLN A 158 -1.77 0.90 -19.21
CA GLN A 158 -0.78 0.95 -20.27
C GLN A 158 -1.17 0.11 -21.48
N SER A 159 -1.71 -1.09 -21.27
CA SER A 159 -1.99 -2.05 -22.35
C SER A 159 -3.47 -2.19 -22.69
N GLY A 160 -4.38 -1.69 -21.84
CA GLY A 160 -5.83 -1.90 -21.95
C GLY A 160 -6.26 -3.35 -21.74
N LYS A 161 -5.35 -4.23 -21.26
CA LYS A 161 -5.64 -5.66 -21.11
C LYS A 161 -5.82 -6.02 -19.64
N ARG A 162 -6.68 -7.03 -19.39
CA ARG A 162 -6.79 -7.64 -18.07
C ARG A 162 -5.50 -8.38 -17.71
N THR A 163 -5.01 -8.14 -16.51
CA THR A 163 -3.71 -8.67 -16.05
C THR A 163 -3.83 -9.64 -14.89
N HIS A 164 -4.85 -9.48 -14.04
CA HIS A 164 -5.06 -10.29 -12.84
C HIS A 164 -6.55 -10.56 -12.65
N THR A 165 -6.90 -11.77 -12.20
CA THR A 165 -8.28 -12.18 -11.89
C THR A 165 -8.59 -11.88 -10.44
N LEU A 166 -9.64 -11.11 -10.19
CA LEU A 166 -10.05 -10.76 -8.82
C LEU A 166 -10.61 -11.99 -8.09
N ARG A 167 -10.11 -12.23 -6.90
CA ARG A 167 -10.65 -13.26 -6.00
C ARG A 167 -11.59 -12.67 -4.96
N VAL A 168 -11.14 -11.61 -4.26
CA VAL A 168 -11.91 -10.95 -3.20
C VAL A 168 -11.30 -9.60 -2.85
N ILE A 169 -12.10 -8.70 -2.31
CA ILE A 169 -11.64 -7.48 -1.67
C ILE A 169 -11.88 -7.61 -0.17
N LYS A 170 -10.93 -7.13 0.63
CA LYS A 170 -11.00 -7.21 2.09
C LYS A 170 -10.66 -5.88 2.74
N ARG A 171 -11.35 -5.59 3.85
CA ARG A 171 -11.16 -4.41 4.69
C ARG A 171 -10.40 -4.77 5.96
N TYR A 172 -9.46 -3.92 6.34
CA TYR A 172 -8.59 -4.09 7.50
C TYR A 172 -8.72 -2.93 8.50
N VAL A 173 -9.33 -1.81 8.11
CA VAL A 173 -9.55 -0.59 8.90
C VAL A 173 -10.96 -0.05 8.71
#